data_51e1f1158ad0048236e66dacbdcf4d8d
#
_entry.id   51e1f1158ad0048236e66dacbdcf4d8d
#
_cell.length_a   1.000
_cell.length_b   1.000
_cell.length_c   1.000
_cell.angle_alpha   90.00
_cell.angle_beta   90.00
_cell.angle_gamma   90.00
#
_symmetry.space_group_name_H-M   'P 1'
#
loop_
_entity.id
_entity.type
_entity.pdbx_description
1 polymer ?
#
loop_
_entity_poly.entity_id
_entity_poly.type
_entity_poly.pdbx_seq_one_letter_code
_entity_poly.pdbx_strand_id
1 'polypeptide(L)'
;MKSDSMKVYRFLCLAALSFAALPVMGQETAKSSVSAEVDFDHPKTYYLGGVTVEGNHQFSSQQIISLTGLQKGMKVTIPSDDLSSIVSRLWMQRYFENVALELDHLSENRDSAYITIRIQERPRVSRWLFTGVRKGEQKDLDERLNLRRGGEFSDYVAKTSTDIIKRFYADKGFLNCKVDVQTQKDSIVKNAIKVNFAVDRGSKVKIRDINFEGAQGFTDYKLSRSMKKTKAKKWYNFFNSKKFNEKEYPNDKNSLISKFNEAGFRDARIIKDSIYYVTPDRLGIDLRIDQGKKYYFRNISWTGNSVYSTDQLNELLNIRKGDPYDMVTMQKRLFGGGKQGDQDVSKIYRDNGYLFITITPVELNIEGDSVDVEMRISEGKQATLNNIVINGNSLTNERVVRRQLATRPGYLFSQTDFERSIREIASLGQFDPEAIADPSRGYTIAPNQLNNTVDLIYNVTEKPSSQLELSGGWGANTFVATVGVNFNNFSTKRMFDKNAWRPVPLGDAQNLSLRFQTNGTYYTSLVFGFSEPWLFAKKPTSLNLQAYYTRQTNSYLAIGLLSNDKVMQVYGFSAGIGTRLKWPDNYFVLYNGLSW
;
A
#
# COMPACT_ATOMS: atom_id res chain seq x y z
N MET A 1 47.50 1.91 -40.22
CA MET A 1 47.31 1.36 -41.57
C MET A 1 45.89 1.68 -42.00
N LYS A 2 45.84 2.54 -43.02
CA LYS A 2 44.82 2.74 -44.06
C LYS A 2 43.39 3.00 -43.56
N SER A 3 42.88 4.16 -43.70
CA SER A 3 42.66 5.13 -44.80
C SER A 3 41.30 4.95 -45.43
N ASP A 4 40.57 6.07 -45.41
CA ASP A 4 39.86 6.72 -46.52
C ASP A 4 38.44 6.19 -46.78
N SER A 5 37.46 6.98 -47.14
CA SER A 5 37.33 8.39 -47.58
C SER A 5 35.82 8.73 -47.68
N MET A 6 35.40 9.80 -47.20
CA MET A 6 34.88 11.00 -47.86
C MET A 6 34.24 10.83 -49.26
N LYS A 7 32.94 11.16 -49.42
CA LYS A 7 32.44 11.84 -50.62
C LYS A 7 31.23 12.74 -50.32
N VAL A 8 31.49 14.02 -50.53
CA VAL A 8 30.60 15.16 -50.69
C VAL A 8 30.05 15.13 -52.12
N TYR A 9 28.75 15.42 -52.31
CA TYR A 9 28.26 16.03 -53.55
C TYR A 9 27.26 17.14 -53.27
N ARG A 10 27.70 18.36 -53.55
CA ARG A 10 26.89 19.55 -53.87
C ARG A 10 26.31 19.36 -55.25
N PHE A 11 25.08 19.85 -55.51
CA PHE A 11 24.71 20.46 -56.77
C PHE A 11 23.75 21.63 -56.56
N LEU A 12 24.09 22.70 -57.26
CA LEU A 12 23.53 24.04 -57.29
C LEU A 12 22.57 24.17 -58.48
N CYS A 13 21.58 25.10 -58.32
CA CYS A 13 20.96 26.00 -59.31
C CYS A 13 20.21 25.45 -60.51
N LEU A 14 18.97 25.90 -60.70
CA LEU A 14 18.68 26.91 -61.75
C LEU A 14 17.23 27.42 -61.67
N ALA A 15 17.10 28.71 -61.79
CA ALA A 15 15.85 29.47 -61.94
C ALA A 15 15.29 29.28 -63.33
N ALA A 16 13.95 29.26 -63.44
CA ALA A 16 13.26 29.68 -64.68
C ALA A 16 11.91 30.30 -64.32
N LEU A 17 11.83 31.57 -64.66
CA LEU A 17 10.59 32.34 -64.78
C LEU A 17 9.68 31.73 -65.88
N SER A 18 8.39 31.66 -65.62
CA SER A 18 7.39 31.75 -66.67
C SER A 18 6.15 32.45 -66.13
N PHE A 19 5.94 33.62 -66.67
CA PHE A 19 4.71 34.42 -66.68
C PHE A 19 3.64 33.67 -67.47
N ALA A 20 2.44 33.52 -66.92
CA ALA A 20 1.20 33.65 -67.75
C ALA A 20 -0.07 33.60 -66.90
N ALA A 21 -0.82 34.63 -67.07
CA ALA A 21 -2.28 34.73 -67.18
C ALA A 21 -3.13 34.52 -65.88
N LEU A 22 -3.60 35.65 -65.39
CA LEU A 22 -4.83 35.79 -64.60
C LEU A 22 -6.06 35.40 -65.47
N PRO A 23 -7.10 34.84 -64.79
CA PRO A 23 -8.42 35.34 -65.06
C PRO A 23 -8.98 36.09 -63.84
N VAL A 24 -9.34 37.31 -64.10
CA VAL A 24 -10.33 38.06 -63.33
C VAL A 24 -11.62 37.32 -63.39
N MET A 25 -12.22 36.95 -62.28
CA MET A 25 -13.67 36.84 -62.13
C MET A 25 -14.06 36.75 -60.65
N GLY A 26 -14.99 37.58 -60.23
CA GLY A 26 -15.80 37.42 -59.06
C GLY A 26 -15.47 38.39 -57.94
N GLN A 27 -15.83 39.63 -58.07
CA GLN A 27 -16.17 40.48 -56.93
C GLN A 27 -17.36 39.84 -56.21
N GLU A 28 -17.11 39.02 -55.20
CA GLU A 28 -18.07 38.89 -54.09
C GLU A 28 -18.00 40.20 -53.31
N THR A 29 -19.07 40.93 -53.37
CA THR A 29 -19.35 42.10 -52.56
C THR A 29 -19.10 41.76 -51.12
N ALA A 30 -17.94 42.16 -50.56
CA ALA A 30 -17.73 42.28 -49.15
C ALA A 30 -18.83 43.14 -48.58
N LYS A 31 -19.85 42.53 -47.96
CA LYS A 31 -20.76 43.24 -47.07
C LYS A 31 -19.91 43.91 -46.04
N SER A 32 -19.74 45.19 -46.07
CA SER A 32 -19.15 45.98 -45.01
C SER A 32 -20.05 45.81 -43.80
N SER A 33 -19.65 44.86 -42.92
CA SER A 33 -20.15 44.83 -41.58
C SER A 33 -19.59 46.06 -40.88
N VAL A 34 -20.42 47.06 -40.72
CA VAL A 34 -20.16 48.16 -39.81
C VAL A 34 -20.07 47.49 -38.44
N SER A 35 -18.86 47.33 -37.92
CA SER A 35 -18.68 46.91 -36.54
C SER A 35 -19.41 47.92 -35.67
N ALA A 36 -20.47 47.49 -35.00
CA ALA A 36 -21.24 48.36 -34.13
C ALA A 36 -20.36 48.70 -32.93
N GLU A 37 -19.90 49.94 -32.88
CA GLU A 37 -19.15 50.47 -31.76
C GLU A 37 -20.07 50.53 -30.54
N VAL A 38 -19.76 49.78 -29.47
CA VAL A 38 -20.56 49.72 -28.26
C VAL A 38 -20.26 50.96 -27.44
N ASP A 39 -21.25 51.82 -27.30
CA ASP A 39 -21.17 52.99 -26.42
C ASP A 39 -21.43 52.54 -24.97
N PHE A 40 -20.36 52.52 -24.16
CA PHE A 40 -20.41 52.07 -22.76
C PHE A 40 -21.09 53.09 -21.84
N ASP A 41 -21.16 54.35 -22.24
CA ASP A 41 -21.75 55.43 -21.41
C ASP A 41 -23.27 55.53 -21.57
N HIS A 42 -23.83 55.03 -22.67
CA HIS A 42 -25.26 55.08 -22.99
C HIS A 42 -25.84 53.73 -23.35
N PRO A 43 -26.18 52.87 -22.35
CA PRO A 43 -26.75 51.54 -22.58
C PRO A 43 -28.07 51.62 -23.40
N LYS A 44 -28.17 50.81 -24.46
CA LYS A 44 -29.38 50.73 -25.30
C LYS A 44 -29.98 49.34 -25.25
N THR A 45 -31.33 49.29 -25.28
CA THR A 45 -32.05 48.01 -25.25
C THR A 45 -32.43 47.60 -26.67
N TYR A 46 -32.10 46.34 -27.00
CA TYR A 46 -32.37 45.73 -28.29
C TYR A 46 -33.15 44.42 -28.11
N TYR A 47 -33.79 43.93 -29.14
CA TYR A 47 -34.29 42.57 -29.23
C TYR A 47 -33.15 41.65 -29.70
N LEU A 48 -33.00 40.50 -29.10
CA LEU A 48 -31.98 39.53 -29.52
C LEU A 48 -32.41 38.86 -30.84
N GLY A 49 -31.75 39.22 -31.95
CA GLY A 49 -32.01 38.68 -33.28
C GLY A 49 -31.47 37.28 -33.48
N GLY A 50 -30.32 36.97 -32.83
CA GLY A 50 -29.66 35.68 -32.89
C GLY A 50 -28.41 35.63 -32.03
N VAL A 51 -28.00 34.40 -31.68
CA VAL A 51 -26.77 34.14 -30.97
C VAL A 51 -25.96 33.12 -31.76
N THR A 52 -24.74 33.47 -32.09
CA THR A 52 -23.75 32.57 -32.70
C THR A 52 -22.67 32.17 -31.71
N VAL A 53 -22.09 31.00 -31.87
CA VAL A 53 -21.00 30.51 -31.02
C VAL A 53 -19.82 30.15 -31.88
N GLU A 54 -18.67 30.72 -31.56
CA GLU A 54 -17.41 30.46 -32.24
C GLU A 54 -16.38 29.84 -31.27
N GLY A 55 -15.54 28.95 -31.80
CA GLY A 55 -14.46 28.33 -31.02
C GLY A 55 -14.87 27.08 -30.22
N ASN A 56 -16.09 26.61 -30.40
CA ASN A 56 -16.57 25.37 -29.81
C ASN A 56 -16.04 24.14 -30.58
N HIS A 57 -15.56 23.15 -29.85
CA HIS A 57 -15.04 21.88 -30.40
C HIS A 57 -15.73 20.64 -29.83
N GLN A 58 -16.06 20.66 -28.58
CA GLN A 58 -16.67 19.53 -27.86
C GLN A 58 -18.13 19.80 -27.47
N PHE A 59 -18.45 21.03 -27.16
CA PHE A 59 -19.83 21.44 -26.87
C PHE A 59 -20.52 21.87 -28.14
N SER A 60 -21.77 21.47 -28.33
CA SER A 60 -22.57 22.01 -29.42
C SER A 60 -22.93 23.49 -29.14
N SER A 61 -23.06 24.30 -30.20
CA SER A 61 -23.46 25.70 -30.06
C SER A 61 -24.75 25.83 -29.24
N GLN A 62 -25.68 24.91 -29.42
CA GLN A 62 -26.96 24.91 -28.72
C GLN A 62 -26.83 24.65 -27.20
N GLN A 63 -25.87 23.78 -26.78
CA GLN A 63 -25.56 23.55 -25.37
C GLN A 63 -24.98 24.81 -24.71
N ILE A 64 -24.07 25.50 -25.42
CA ILE A 64 -23.45 26.73 -24.91
C ILE A 64 -24.49 27.83 -24.80
N ILE A 65 -25.34 28.03 -25.81
CA ILE A 65 -26.43 29.01 -25.78
C ILE A 65 -27.39 28.71 -24.62
N SER A 66 -27.74 27.44 -24.39
CA SER A 66 -28.61 27.06 -23.28
C SER A 66 -28.00 27.42 -21.90
N LEU A 67 -26.68 27.33 -21.75
CA LEU A 67 -25.99 27.71 -20.50
C LEU A 67 -26.02 29.25 -20.28
N THR A 68 -26.12 30.04 -21.33
CA THR A 68 -26.21 31.51 -21.22
C THR A 68 -27.60 31.98 -20.84
N GLY A 69 -28.64 31.23 -21.17
CA GLY A 69 -30.04 31.61 -21.00
C GLY A 69 -30.53 32.62 -22.05
N LEU A 70 -29.72 32.96 -23.05
CA LEU A 70 -30.11 33.87 -24.15
C LEU A 70 -31.06 33.16 -25.10
N GLN A 71 -32.19 33.82 -25.41
CA GLN A 71 -33.19 33.31 -26.35
C GLN A 71 -33.52 34.37 -27.41
N LYS A 72 -33.72 33.93 -28.64
CA LYS A 72 -34.15 34.82 -29.74
C LYS A 72 -35.45 35.54 -29.38
N GLY A 73 -35.50 36.87 -29.59
CA GLY A 73 -36.63 37.72 -29.24
C GLY A 73 -36.61 38.28 -27.81
N MET A 74 -35.66 37.88 -26.96
CA MET A 74 -35.48 38.45 -25.63
C MET A 74 -34.99 39.90 -25.71
N LYS A 75 -35.43 40.77 -24.81
CA LYS A 75 -34.89 42.13 -24.67
C LYS A 75 -33.53 42.05 -23.93
N VAL A 76 -32.51 42.64 -24.53
CA VAL A 76 -31.16 42.67 -23.98
C VAL A 76 -30.64 44.10 -24.03
N THR A 77 -30.16 44.61 -22.92
CA THR A 77 -29.48 45.91 -22.83
C THR A 77 -27.98 45.72 -23.09
N ILE A 78 -27.41 46.51 -23.98
CA ILE A 78 -26.00 46.44 -24.36
C ILE A 78 -25.37 47.83 -24.17
N PRO A 79 -24.31 47.93 -23.32
CA PRO A 79 -23.79 46.97 -22.36
C PRO A 79 -24.70 46.82 -21.14
N SER A 80 -24.58 45.69 -20.43
CA SER A 80 -25.29 45.45 -19.16
C SER A 80 -24.55 44.47 -18.24
N ASP A 81 -24.85 44.55 -16.96
CA ASP A 81 -24.35 43.62 -15.95
C ASP A 81 -24.87 42.20 -16.18
N ASP A 82 -26.05 42.04 -16.78
CA ASP A 82 -26.61 40.75 -17.14
C ASP A 82 -25.72 40.00 -18.14
N LEU A 83 -25.20 40.67 -19.15
CA LEU A 83 -24.26 40.10 -20.10
C LEU A 83 -22.93 39.75 -19.46
N SER A 84 -22.44 40.61 -18.56
CA SER A 84 -21.22 40.30 -17.77
C SER A 84 -21.41 39.10 -16.88
N SER A 85 -22.61 38.93 -16.30
CA SER A 85 -22.96 37.77 -15.48
C SER A 85 -22.95 36.45 -16.26
N ILE A 86 -23.34 36.51 -17.57
CA ILE A 86 -23.29 35.35 -18.49
C ILE A 86 -21.83 34.89 -18.67
N VAL A 87 -20.91 35.84 -18.95
CA VAL A 87 -19.48 35.53 -19.08
C VAL A 87 -18.98 34.88 -17.81
N SER A 88 -19.28 35.46 -16.65
CA SER A 88 -18.90 34.92 -15.34
C SER A 88 -19.47 33.53 -15.11
N ARG A 89 -20.71 33.27 -15.50
CA ARG A 89 -21.38 31.97 -15.36
C ARG A 89 -20.71 30.90 -16.22
N LEU A 90 -20.39 31.21 -17.47
CA LEU A 90 -19.65 30.29 -18.35
C LEU A 90 -18.25 30.01 -17.83
N TRP A 91 -17.59 31.04 -17.30
CA TRP A 91 -16.26 30.89 -16.66
C TRP A 91 -16.27 30.00 -15.41
N MET A 92 -17.30 30.13 -14.59
CA MET A 92 -17.45 29.29 -13.39
C MET A 92 -17.64 27.81 -13.73
N GLN A 93 -18.08 27.46 -14.94
CA GLN A 93 -18.16 26.07 -15.38
C GLN A 93 -16.78 25.39 -15.55
N ARG A 94 -15.69 26.15 -15.55
CA ARG A 94 -14.30 25.69 -15.72
C ARG A 94 -13.98 24.95 -17.01
N TYR A 95 -14.92 24.91 -17.98
CA TYR A 95 -14.71 24.24 -19.26
C TYR A 95 -13.99 25.12 -20.28
N PHE A 96 -13.95 26.42 -20.04
CA PHE A 96 -13.45 27.42 -20.98
C PHE A 96 -12.20 28.11 -20.44
N GLU A 97 -11.23 28.35 -21.31
CA GLU A 97 -10.02 29.12 -21.04
C GLU A 97 -10.29 30.62 -21.22
N ASN A 98 -11.07 30.95 -22.26
CA ASN A 98 -11.50 32.30 -22.53
C ASN A 98 -12.97 32.32 -23.00
N VAL A 99 -13.70 33.36 -22.60
CA VAL A 99 -15.09 33.62 -22.99
C VAL A 99 -15.24 35.11 -23.26
N ALA A 100 -15.68 35.46 -24.45
CA ALA A 100 -16.01 36.82 -24.81
C ALA A 100 -17.40 36.87 -25.43
N LEU A 101 -18.15 37.94 -25.15
CA LEU A 101 -19.40 38.28 -25.83
C LEU A 101 -19.11 39.47 -26.71
N GLU A 102 -19.35 39.32 -27.98
CA GLU A 102 -19.14 40.36 -29.00
C GLU A 102 -20.47 40.70 -29.66
N LEU A 103 -20.69 41.98 -29.86
CA LEU A 103 -21.79 42.45 -30.69
C LEU A 103 -21.37 42.33 -32.15
N ASP A 104 -21.96 41.38 -32.87
CA ASP A 104 -21.61 41.12 -34.26
C ASP A 104 -22.17 42.25 -35.17
N HIS A 105 -23.50 42.44 -35.19
CA HIS A 105 -24.13 43.49 -35.94
C HIS A 105 -25.52 43.84 -35.37
N LEU A 106 -26.05 44.96 -35.79
CA LEU A 106 -27.43 45.37 -35.56
C LEU A 106 -28.24 45.15 -36.83
N SER A 107 -29.58 44.90 -36.72
CA SER A 107 -30.47 44.85 -37.84
C SER A 107 -30.54 46.22 -38.58
N GLU A 108 -30.96 46.23 -39.81
CA GLU A 108 -31.09 47.47 -40.61
C GLU A 108 -31.92 48.54 -39.88
N ASN A 109 -32.95 48.13 -39.15
CA ASN A 109 -33.79 49.02 -38.35
C ASN A 109 -33.23 49.38 -37.00
N ARG A 110 -32.05 48.83 -36.65
CA ARG A 110 -31.36 48.96 -35.32
C ARG A 110 -32.21 48.57 -34.13
N ASP A 111 -33.23 47.73 -34.30
CA ASP A 111 -34.08 47.24 -33.22
C ASP A 111 -33.60 45.91 -32.66
N SER A 112 -32.82 45.15 -33.43
CA SER A 112 -32.35 43.82 -33.06
C SER A 112 -30.84 43.74 -33.10
N ALA A 113 -30.25 43.09 -32.04
CA ALA A 113 -28.83 42.86 -31.89
C ALA A 113 -28.49 41.37 -32.11
N TYR A 114 -27.41 41.11 -32.80
CA TYR A 114 -26.82 39.77 -32.97
C TYR A 114 -25.55 39.66 -32.15
N ILE A 115 -25.47 38.64 -31.30
CA ILE A 115 -24.37 38.45 -30.36
C ILE A 115 -23.58 37.21 -30.75
N THR A 116 -22.26 37.36 -30.82
CA THR A 116 -21.35 36.23 -31.00
C THR A 116 -20.67 35.90 -29.67
N ILE A 117 -20.84 34.66 -29.22
CA ILE A 117 -20.15 34.12 -28.05
C ILE A 117 -18.86 33.47 -28.57
N ARG A 118 -17.74 34.11 -28.31
CA ARG A 118 -16.43 33.56 -28.66
C ARG A 118 -15.87 32.85 -27.45
N ILE A 119 -15.64 31.55 -27.57
CA ILE A 119 -15.10 30.70 -26.51
C ILE A 119 -13.80 30.05 -26.95
N GLN A 120 -12.95 29.81 -25.97
CA GLN A 120 -11.79 28.94 -26.10
C GLN A 120 -11.94 27.81 -25.07
N GLU A 121 -12.23 26.62 -25.55
CA GLU A 121 -12.36 25.45 -24.68
C GLU A 121 -10.99 25.04 -24.16
N ARG A 122 -10.92 24.66 -22.85
CA ARG A 122 -9.70 24.11 -22.29
C ARG A 122 -9.35 22.78 -22.92
N PRO A 123 -8.07 22.58 -23.28
CA PRO A 123 -7.63 21.34 -23.90
C PRO A 123 -7.77 20.16 -22.92
N ARG A 124 -8.12 18.98 -23.44
CA ARG A 124 -8.29 17.77 -22.67
C ARG A 124 -7.17 16.77 -22.91
N VAL A 125 -6.82 16.00 -21.89
CA VAL A 125 -5.78 14.98 -21.98
C VAL A 125 -6.23 13.82 -22.87
N SER A 126 -5.58 13.62 -24.01
CA SER A 126 -5.79 12.41 -24.83
C SER A 126 -4.99 11.23 -24.29
N ARG A 127 -3.76 11.48 -23.91
CA ARG A 127 -2.85 10.51 -23.29
C ARG A 127 -1.70 11.23 -22.60
N TRP A 128 -1.06 10.51 -21.67
CA TRP A 128 0.17 10.96 -21.04
C TRP A 128 1.26 9.89 -21.18
N LEU A 129 2.50 10.34 -21.13
CA LEU A 129 3.70 9.53 -21.28
C LEU A 129 4.72 9.97 -20.24
N PHE A 130 5.62 9.05 -19.89
CA PHE A 130 6.73 9.34 -19.00
C PHE A 130 8.04 9.10 -19.75
N THR A 131 8.90 10.10 -19.78
CA THR A 131 10.28 9.98 -20.29
C THR A 131 11.24 9.99 -19.12
N GLY A 132 12.27 9.12 -19.12
CA GLY A 132 13.22 8.99 -18.01
C GLY A 132 12.76 8.12 -16.84
N VAL A 133 11.55 7.55 -16.91
CA VAL A 133 10.95 6.67 -15.89
C VAL A 133 11.16 5.20 -16.26
N ARG A 134 11.47 4.34 -15.28
CA ARG A 134 11.58 2.88 -15.48
C ARG A 134 10.19 2.27 -15.73
N LYS A 135 10.12 1.24 -16.59
CA LYS A 135 8.85 0.56 -16.93
C LYS A 135 8.05 0.10 -15.70
N GLY A 136 8.69 -0.46 -14.69
CA GLY A 136 8.02 -0.89 -13.46
C GLY A 136 7.50 0.26 -12.59
N GLU A 137 8.04 1.49 -12.74
CA GLU A 137 7.62 2.66 -11.97
C GLU A 137 6.49 3.44 -12.66
N GLN A 138 6.30 3.22 -13.97
CA GLN A 138 5.24 3.90 -14.72
C GLN A 138 3.86 3.56 -14.18
N LYS A 139 3.61 2.29 -13.89
CA LYS A 139 2.33 1.85 -13.34
C LYS A 139 2.03 2.47 -11.97
N ASP A 140 3.04 2.51 -11.09
CA ASP A 140 2.92 3.12 -9.77
C ASP A 140 2.61 4.62 -9.87
N LEU A 141 3.20 5.32 -10.85
CA LEU A 141 2.96 6.73 -11.11
C LEU A 141 1.57 6.95 -11.72
N ASP A 142 1.15 6.12 -12.67
CA ASP A 142 -0.20 6.19 -13.26
C ASP A 142 -1.29 6.11 -12.19
N GLU A 143 -1.17 5.16 -11.25
CA GLU A 143 -2.12 5.00 -10.15
C GLU A 143 -2.14 6.21 -9.20
N ARG A 144 -0.98 6.86 -8.98
CA ARG A 144 -0.86 8.01 -8.06
C ARG A 144 -1.30 9.33 -8.68
N LEU A 145 -1.07 9.53 -9.97
CA LEU A 145 -1.40 10.79 -10.66
C LEU A 145 -2.89 11.01 -10.83
N ASN A 146 -3.69 9.95 -10.79
CA ASN A 146 -5.15 9.99 -10.97
C ASN A 146 -5.59 10.78 -12.20
N LEU A 147 -4.77 10.79 -13.27
CA LEU A 147 -5.10 11.40 -14.53
C LEU A 147 -6.13 10.56 -15.28
N ARG A 148 -7.06 11.20 -15.97
CA ARG A 148 -8.07 10.51 -16.78
C ARG A 148 -8.03 11.00 -18.21
N ARG A 149 -8.18 10.08 -19.16
CA ARG A 149 -8.37 10.46 -20.56
C ARG A 149 -9.66 11.26 -20.70
N GLY A 150 -9.60 12.36 -21.45
CA GLY A 150 -10.71 13.31 -21.57
C GLY A 150 -10.84 14.26 -20.37
N GLY A 151 -9.99 14.14 -19.35
CA GLY A 151 -9.91 15.07 -18.24
C GLY A 151 -9.29 16.40 -18.64
N GLU A 152 -9.59 17.45 -17.87
CA GLU A 152 -8.99 18.78 -18.03
C GLU A 152 -7.52 18.75 -17.61
N PHE A 153 -6.67 19.48 -18.30
CA PHE A 153 -5.27 19.68 -17.93
C PHE A 153 -5.02 21.17 -17.71
N SER A 154 -5.09 21.58 -16.46
CA SER A 154 -4.79 22.94 -16.02
C SER A 154 -3.38 23.03 -15.45
N ASP A 155 -2.85 24.24 -15.27
CA ASP A 155 -1.57 24.48 -14.60
C ASP A 155 -1.54 23.89 -13.19
N TYR A 156 -2.69 23.90 -12.52
CA TYR A 156 -2.84 23.26 -11.21
C TYR A 156 -2.61 21.73 -11.29
N VAL A 157 -3.22 21.07 -12.28
CA VAL A 157 -3.04 19.61 -12.50
C VAL A 157 -1.59 19.32 -12.87
N ALA A 158 -0.97 20.14 -13.72
CA ALA A 158 0.43 20.00 -14.11
C ALA A 158 1.35 20.12 -12.88
N LYS A 159 1.15 21.15 -12.04
CA LYS A 159 1.92 21.36 -10.83
C LYS A 159 1.73 20.23 -9.80
N THR A 160 0.48 19.85 -9.55
CA THR A 160 0.16 18.74 -8.63
C THR A 160 0.78 17.43 -9.10
N SER A 161 0.69 17.12 -10.40
CA SER A 161 1.31 15.94 -11.00
C SER A 161 2.83 15.97 -10.84
N THR A 162 3.45 17.12 -11.07
CA THR A 162 4.89 17.33 -10.87
C THR A 162 5.29 17.07 -9.42
N ASP A 163 4.54 17.59 -8.46
CA ASP A 163 4.81 17.42 -7.04
C ASP A 163 4.63 15.95 -6.60
N ILE A 164 3.63 15.25 -7.12
CA ILE A 164 3.44 13.82 -6.87
C ILE A 164 4.65 13.02 -7.39
N ILE A 165 5.10 13.30 -8.63
CA ILE A 165 6.25 12.62 -9.22
C ILE A 165 7.52 12.91 -8.41
N LYS A 166 7.77 14.18 -8.04
CA LYS A 166 8.91 14.56 -7.21
C LYS A 166 8.91 13.86 -5.86
N ARG A 167 7.75 13.81 -5.17
CA ARG A 167 7.60 13.10 -3.88
C ARG A 167 7.85 11.60 -4.04
N PHE A 168 7.32 10.98 -5.09
CA PHE A 168 7.58 9.57 -5.37
C PHE A 168 9.06 9.25 -5.51
N TYR A 169 9.82 10.11 -6.18
CA TYR A 169 11.26 9.93 -6.31
C TYR A 169 12.04 10.35 -5.05
N ALA A 170 11.58 11.35 -4.31
CA ALA A 170 12.15 11.72 -3.02
C ALA A 170 12.05 10.57 -2.01
N ASP A 171 10.90 9.87 -1.92
CA ASP A 171 10.72 8.66 -1.10
C ASP A 171 11.71 7.54 -1.48
N LYS A 172 12.11 7.49 -2.75
CA LYS A 172 13.14 6.56 -3.25
C LYS A 172 14.57 7.06 -3.06
N GLY A 173 14.75 8.28 -2.52
CA GLY A 173 16.03 8.92 -2.22
C GLY A 173 16.61 9.77 -3.36
N PHE A 174 15.83 10.13 -4.37
CA PHE A 174 16.20 11.04 -5.45
C PHE A 174 15.68 12.45 -5.16
N LEU A 175 16.30 13.15 -4.23
CA LEU A 175 15.83 14.47 -3.77
C LEU A 175 15.96 15.57 -4.84
N ASN A 176 16.90 15.41 -5.76
CA ASN A 176 17.17 16.37 -6.82
C ASN A 176 16.39 16.05 -8.11
N CYS A 177 15.28 15.32 -8.00
CA CYS A 177 14.44 14.98 -9.14
C CYS A 177 13.85 16.24 -9.78
N LYS A 178 14.08 16.40 -11.08
CA LYS A 178 13.49 17.45 -11.91
C LYS A 178 12.43 16.82 -12.79
N VAL A 179 11.30 17.52 -12.90
CA VAL A 179 10.18 17.08 -13.74
C VAL A 179 9.80 18.27 -14.61
N ASP A 180 9.88 18.08 -15.91
CA ASP A 180 9.43 19.03 -16.91
C ASP A 180 8.14 18.49 -17.56
N VAL A 181 7.12 19.34 -17.67
CA VAL A 181 5.83 18.96 -18.22
C VAL A 181 5.71 19.59 -19.60
N GLN A 182 5.72 18.74 -20.61
CA GLN A 182 5.62 19.14 -22.00
C GLN A 182 4.25 18.76 -22.53
N THR A 183 3.53 19.73 -23.09
CA THR A 183 2.23 19.52 -23.72
C THR A 183 2.35 19.68 -25.23
N GLN A 184 1.75 18.77 -25.98
CA GLN A 184 1.70 18.80 -27.42
C GLN A 184 0.27 18.60 -27.89
N LYS A 185 -0.22 19.41 -28.85
CA LYS A 185 -1.54 19.22 -29.45
C LYS A 185 -1.65 17.83 -30.09
N ASP A 186 -2.78 17.17 -29.86
CA ASP A 186 -3.04 15.88 -30.51
C ASP A 186 -3.54 16.12 -31.92
N SER A 187 -2.87 15.54 -32.92
CA SER A 187 -3.26 15.67 -34.33
C SER A 187 -4.50 14.82 -34.67
N ILE A 188 -4.88 13.87 -33.85
CA ILE A 188 -5.98 12.94 -34.12
C ILE A 188 -7.27 13.41 -33.44
N VAL A 189 -7.16 13.88 -32.20
CA VAL A 189 -8.31 14.28 -31.38
C VAL A 189 -8.34 15.82 -31.31
N LYS A 190 -9.44 16.42 -31.82
CA LYS A 190 -9.61 17.87 -31.76
C LYS A 190 -9.67 18.38 -30.32
N ASN A 191 -9.07 19.53 -30.06
CA ASN A 191 -8.97 20.18 -28.76
C ASN A 191 -8.41 19.26 -27.64
N ALA A 192 -7.47 18.37 -27.99
CA ALA A 192 -6.82 17.48 -27.05
C ALA A 192 -5.31 17.66 -27.07
N ILE A 193 -4.69 17.34 -25.93
CA ILE A 193 -3.25 17.41 -25.75
C ILE A 193 -2.69 16.06 -25.29
N LYS A 194 -1.47 15.79 -25.72
CA LYS A 194 -0.60 14.77 -25.20
C LYS A 194 0.30 15.40 -24.15
N VAL A 195 0.36 14.83 -22.97
CA VAL A 195 1.20 15.31 -21.89
C VAL A 195 2.41 14.37 -21.76
N ASN A 196 3.60 14.92 -21.79
CA ASN A 196 4.83 14.18 -21.53
C ASN A 196 5.48 14.70 -20.25
N PHE A 197 5.61 13.83 -19.26
CA PHE A 197 6.37 14.09 -18.05
C PHE A 197 7.82 13.66 -18.27
N ALA A 198 8.68 14.61 -18.58
CA ALA A 198 10.11 14.36 -18.71
C ALA A 198 10.76 14.41 -17.33
N VAL A 199 11.13 13.25 -16.82
CA VAL A 199 11.66 13.06 -15.47
C VAL A 199 13.16 12.83 -15.52
N ASP A 200 13.92 13.79 -14.98
CA ASP A 200 15.32 13.59 -14.64
C ASP A 200 15.41 13.27 -13.14
N ARG A 201 15.65 12.00 -12.83
CA ARG A 201 15.75 11.54 -11.43
C ARG A 201 17.00 12.05 -10.72
N GLY A 202 18.03 12.40 -11.46
CA GLY A 202 19.34 12.66 -10.91
C GLY A 202 19.97 11.44 -10.22
N SER A 203 20.92 11.69 -9.33
CA SER A 203 21.55 10.69 -8.47
C SER A 203 20.81 10.52 -7.15
N LYS A 204 20.93 9.31 -6.55
CA LYS A 204 20.43 9.10 -5.16
C LYS A 204 21.28 9.90 -4.19
N VAL A 205 20.60 10.69 -3.38
CA VAL A 205 21.24 11.43 -2.30
C VAL A 205 21.48 10.51 -1.11
N LYS A 206 22.74 10.43 -0.67
CA LYS A 206 23.21 9.57 0.42
C LYS A 206 23.66 10.43 1.58
N ILE A 207 23.56 9.89 2.78
CA ILE A 207 24.07 10.54 3.98
C ILE A 207 25.57 10.22 4.06
N ARG A 208 26.38 11.27 4.13
CA ARG A 208 27.82 11.18 4.35
C ARG A 208 28.11 11.01 5.83
N ASP A 209 27.70 12.00 6.62
CA ASP A 209 28.02 12.11 8.04
C ASP A 209 26.76 12.51 8.82
N ILE A 210 26.68 12.06 10.07
CA ILE A 210 25.70 12.52 11.05
C ILE A 210 26.50 12.89 12.30
N ASN A 211 26.48 14.15 12.67
CA ASN A 211 27.17 14.69 13.82
C ASN A 211 26.19 14.96 14.95
N PHE A 212 26.57 14.60 16.17
CA PHE A 212 25.77 14.81 17.36
C PHE A 212 26.52 15.73 18.33
N GLU A 213 25.92 16.86 18.64
CA GLU A 213 26.45 17.82 19.62
C GLU A 213 25.59 17.85 20.89
N GLY A 214 26.22 17.95 22.05
CA GLY A 214 25.53 18.08 23.35
C GLY A 214 25.07 16.77 23.99
N ALA A 215 25.44 15.61 23.41
CA ALA A 215 25.06 14.28 23.90
C ALA A 215 26.16 13.69 24.83
N GLN A 216 26.25 14.14 26.06
CA GLN A 216 27.24 13.64 27.01
C GLN A 216 26.93 12.22 27.46
N GLY A 217 27.97 11.36 27.52
CA GLY A 217 27.83 9.96 27.93
C GLY A 217 27.27 9.01 26.86
N PHE A 218 27.00 9.49 25.67
CA PHE A 218 26.61 8.68 24.53
C PHE A 218 27.68 8.72 23.44
N THR A 219 27.94 7.58 22.84
CA THR A 219 28.80 7.52 21.66
C THR A 219 27.98 7.75 20.40
N ASP A 220 28.54 8.43 19.40
CA ASP A 220 27.89 8.65 18.10
C ASP A 220 27.41 7.35 17.46
N TYR A 221 28.11 6.25 17.73
CA TYR A 221 27.71 4.92 17.28
C TYR A 221 26.36 4.47 17.87
N LYS A 222 26.17 4.67 19.21
CA LYS A 222 24.90 4.31 19.87
C LYS A 222 23.76 5.21 19.37
N LEU A 223 24.01 6.51 19.20
CA LEU A 223 23.02 7.47 18.71
C LEU A 223 22.65 7.19 17.24
N SER A 224 23.63 7.00 16.38
CA SER A 224 23.40 6.63 14.99
C SER A 224 22.67 5.29 14.84
N ARG A 225 22.85 4.35 15.79
CA ARG A 225 22.15 3.07 15.76
C ARG A 225 20.66 3.19 16.08
N SER A 226 20.26 4.17 16.90
CA SER A 226 18.85 4.44 17.22
C SER A 226 18.09 4.94 15.99
N MET A 227 18.74 5.68 15.09
CA MET A 227 18.18 6.16 13.84
C MET A 227 18.19 5.01 12.81
N LYS A 228 17.09 4.26 12.71
CA LYS A 228 17.04 2.99 11.93
C LYS A 228 17.19 3.19 10.42
N LYS A 229 16.61 4.26 9.87
CA LYS A 229 16.56 4.54 8.42
C LYS A 229 17.61 5.57 8.00
N THR A 230 17.91 6.55 8.85
CA THR A 230 18.89 7.62 8.62
C THR A 230 20.25 7.17 9.11
N LYS A 231 21.13 6.69 8.22
CA LYS A 231 22.46 6.18 8.58
C LYS A 231 23.53 6.70 7.65
N ALA A 232 24.67 7.12 8.20
CA ALA A 232 25.83 7.48 7.41
C ALA A 232 26.46 6.27 6.68
N LYS A 233 27.09 6.52 5.54
CA LYS A 233 27.76 5.49 4.75
C LYS A 233 29.06 5.08 5.47
N LYS A 234 29.19 3.80 5.87
CA LYS A 234 30.43 3.22 6.36
C LYS A 234 31.09 2.37 5.28
N TRP A 235 32.41 2.38 5.20
CA TRP A 235 33.19 1.75 4.13
C TRP A 235 32.97 0.21 4.04
N TYR A 236 32.68 -0.47 5.16
CA TYR A 236 32.50 -1.91 5.25
C TYR A 236 31.06 -2.40 4.96
N ASN A 237 30.11 -1.52 4.66
CA ASN A 237 28.71 -1.91 4.53
C ASN A 237 28.20 -1.63 3.10
N PHE A 238 28.53 -2.54 2.18
CA PHE A 238 28.23 -2.38 0.75
C PHE A 238 26.76 -2.60 0.38
N PHE A 239 26.01 -3.40 1.17
CA PHE A 239 24.69 -3.85 0.80
C PHE A 239 23.53 -2.94 1.26
N ASN A 240 23.76 -1.99 2.13
CA ASN A 240 22.71 -1.08 2.60
C ASN A 240 22.67 0.21 1.77
N SER A 241 21.57 0.43 1.07
CA SER A 241 21.27 1.70 0.39
C SER A 241 21.00 2.78 1.42
N LYS A 242 22.01 3.60 1.71
CA LYS A 242 21.94 4.69 2.71
C LYS A 242 21.47 5.97 2.07
N LYS A 243 20.26 5.90 1.51
CA LYS A 243 19.53 7.03 0.98
C LYS A 243 18.94 7.85 2.12
N PHE A 244 18.93 9.15 1.98
CA PHE A 244 18.12 10.00 2.84
C PHE A 244 16.64 9.84 2.47
N ASN A 245 15.80 9.68 3.48
CA ASN A 245 14.35 9.63 3.32
C ASN A 245 13.72 10.67 4.25
N GLU A 246 13.23 11.73 3.65
CA GLU A 246 12.66 12.86 4.36
C GLU A 246 11.43 12.46 5.20
N LYS A 247 10.64 11.51 4.71
CA LYS A 247 9.45 11.00 5.40
C LYS A 247 9.78 10.21 6.68
N GLU A 248 10.89 9.46 6.67
CA GLU A 248 11.31 8.64 7.81
C GLU A 248 12.19 9.40 8.82
N TYR A 249 12.73 10.52 8.42
CA TYR A 249 13.64 11.31 9.26
C TYR A 249 13.01 11.78 10.57
N PRO A 250 11.75 12.28 10.62
CA PRO A 250 11.07 12.62 11.87
C PRO A 250 10.96 11.42 12.83
N ASN A 251 10.67 10.23 12.31
CA ASN A 251 10.57 9.00 13.10
C ASN A 251 11.93 8.61 13.70
N ASP A 252 13.00 8.79 12.93
CA ASP A 252 14.36 8.54 13.41
C ASP A 252 14.78 9.56 14.49
N LYS A 253 14.38 10.84 14.39
CA LYS A 253 14.57 11.84 15.44
C LYS A 253 13.84 11.46 16.73
N ASN A 254 12.59 11.01 16.62
CA ASN A 254 11.82 10.53 17.77
C ASN A 254 12.48 9.29 18.40
N SER A 255 13.00 8.38 17.58
CA SER A 255 13.74 7.20 18.06
C SER A 255 15.05 7.59 18.77
N LEU A 256 15.69 8.67 18.31
CA LEU A 256 16.88 9.21 18.95
C LEU A 256 16.52 9.80 20.34
N ILE A 257 15.48 10.61 20.44
CA ILE A 257 15.01 11.14 21.74
C ILE A 257 14.57 10.02 22.68
N SER A 258 13.84 9.01 22.16
CA SER A 258 13.47 7.83 22.95
C SER A 258 14.70 7.14 23.55
N LYS A 259 15.86 7.19 22.86
CA LYS A 259 17.11 6.62 23.40
C LYS A 259 17.67 7.38 24.60
N PHE A 260 17.49 8.70 24.64
CA PHE A 260 17.80 9.51 25.81
C PHE A 260 16.82 9.25 26.95
N ASN A 261 15.53 9.16 26.64
CA ASN A 261 14.50 8.86 27.63
C ASN A 261 14.70 7.48 28.25
N GLU A 262 15.12 6.45 27.47
CA GLU A 262 15.52 5.12 27.99
C GLU A 262 16.69 5.21 29.00
N ALA A 263 17.52 6.24 28.92
CA ALA A 263 18.64 6.44 29.84
C ALA A 263 18.30 7.34 31.03
N GLY A 264 17.06 7.82 31.13
CA GLY A 264 16.57 8.69 32.20
C GLY A 264 16.65 10.19 31.91
N PHE A 265 17.00 10.61 30.71
CA PHE A 265 17.01 12.02 30.31
C PHE A 265 15.62 12.42 29.80
N ARG A 266 14.72 12.70 30.75
CA ARG A 266 13.31 13.01 30.49
C ARG A 266 13.09 14.22 29.56
N ASP A 267 13.87 15.29 29.76
CA ASP A 267 13.72 16.57 29.09
C ASP A 267 14.58 16.69 27.82
N ALA A 268 15.12 15.55 27.35
CA ALA A 268 15.95 15.52 26.16
C ALA A 268 15.17 15.99 24.91
N ARG A 269 15.78 16.93 24.19
CA ARG A 269 15.19 17.50 22.97
C ARG A 269 16.25 17.85 21.94
N ILE A 270 15.87 17.85 20.69
CA ILE A 270 16.71 18.36 19.60
C ILE A 270 16.45 19.86 19.49
N ILE A 271 17.47 20.67 19.79
CA ILE A 271 17.38 22.13 19.72
C ILE A 271 17.45 22.59 18.27
N LYS A 272 18.35 21.97 17.50
CA LYS A 272 18.57 22.32 16.10
C LYS A 272 18.91 21.06 15.31
N ASP A 273 18.31 20.94 14.14
CA ASP A 273 18.72 20.00 13.11
C ASP A 273 19.08 20.79 11.83
N SER A 274 20.23 20.48 11.27
CA SER A 274 20.70 21.12 10.05
C SER A 274 21.05 20.05 9.03
N ILE A 275 20.42 20.12 7.87
CA ILE A 275 20.66 19.23 6.73
C ILE A 275 21.29 20.08 5.65
N TYR A 276 22.49 19.73 5.20
CA TYR A 276 23.22 20.49 4.19
C TYR A 276 23.88 19.58 3.17
N TYR A 277 24.02 20.08 1.96
CA TYR A 277 24.72 19.37 0.88
C TYR A 277 26.22 19.55 1.04
N VAL A 278 26.94 18.44 1.19
CA VAL A 278 28.41 18.39 1.15
C VAL A 278 28.88 18.25 -0.30
N THR A 279 28.17 17.46 -1.08
CA THR A 279 28.30 17.31 -2.53
C THR A 279 26.89 17.16 -3.12
N PRO A 280 26.69 17.37 -4.43
CA PRO A 280 25.35 17.27 -5.03
C PRO A 280 24.60 15.96 -4.75
N ASP A 281 25.30 14.87 -4.42
CA ASP A 281 24.76 13.55 -4.12
C ASP A 281 24.91 13.12 -2.65
N ARG A 282 25.44 14.00 -1.76
CA ARG A 282 25.72 13.67 -0.35
C ARG A 282 25.30 14.76 0.61
N LEU A 283 24.57 14.38 1.65
CA LEU A 283 24.15 15.23 2.74
C LEU A 283 24.99 15.00 3.98
N GLY A 284 25.25 16.08 4.72
CA GLY A 284 25.63 16.08 6.12
C GLY A 284 24.41 16.42 6.97
N ILE A 285 24.34 15.86 8.18
CA ILE A 285 23.28 16.13 9.17
C ILE A 285 23.95 16.47 10.49
N ASP A 286 23.67 17.66 11.01
CA ASP A 286 24.13 18.09 12.32
C ASP A 286 22.94 18.21 13.26
N LEU A 287 22.98 17.43 14.35
CA LEU A 287 21.96 17.40 15.37
C LEU A 287 22.50 17.97 16.68
N ARG A 288 21.97 19.10 17.10
CA ARG A 288 22.29 19.68 18.41
C ARG A 288 21.22 19.27 19.41
N ILE A 289 21.65 18.56 20.46
CA ILE A 289 20.80 17.96 21.46
C ILE A 289 21.01 18.67 22.80
N ASP A 290 19.93 19.05 23.43
CA ASP A 290 19.89 19.35 24.84
C ASP A 290 19.39 18.12 25.57
N GLN A 291 20.28 17.39 26.23
CA GLN A 291 19.89 16.15 26.92
C GLN A 291 19.20 16.40 28.25
N GLY A 292 19.30 17.63 28.82
CA GLY A 292 18.74 17.94 30.12
C GLY A 292 19.44 17.24 31.28
N LYS A 293 18.75 17.17 32.41
CA LYS A 293 19.20 16.41 33.60
C LYS A 293 18.74 14.98 33.53
N LYS A 294 19.48 14.11 34.22
CA LYS A 294 19.09 12.72 34.39
C LYS A 294 18.18 12.59 35.58
N TYR A 295 17.02 11.93 35.41
CA TYR A 295 16.05 11.69 36.47
C TYR A 295 15.98 10.21 36.84
N TYR A 296 15.49 9.95 38.08
CA TYR A 296 15.37 8.62 38.67
C TYR A 296 13.98 8.42 39.27
N PHE A 297 13.49 7.20 39.28
CA PHE A 297 12.26 6.87 40.00
C PHE A 297 12.50 6.92 41.51
N ARG A 298 11.70 7.72 42.23
CA ARG A 298 11.73 7.82 43.69
C ARG A 298 10.68 6.93 44.34
N ASN A 299 9.43 7.10 43.94
CA ASN A 299 8.31 6.33 44.42
C ASN A 299 7.35 5.99 43.27
N ILE A 300 6.80 4.75 43.31
CA ILE A 300 5.77 4.30 42.37
C ILE A 300 4.60 3.83 43.21
N SER A 301 3.47 4.50 43.07
CA SER A 301 2.22 4.18 43.75
C SER A 301 1.14 3.76 42.75
N TRP A 302 0.19 2.97 43.22
CA TRP A 302 -0.92 2.49 42.43
C TRP A 302 -2.22 2.93 43.08
N THR A 303 -3.17 3.39 42.29
CA THR A 303 -4.50 3.82 42.74
C THR A 303 -5.55 3.23 41.83
N GLY A 304 -6.60 2.64 42.42
CA GLY A 304 -7.71 2.04 41.67
C GLY A 304 -7.50 0.55 41.31
N ASN A 305 -6.44 -0.10 41.80
CA ASN A 305 -6.14 -1.50 41.61
C ASN A 305 -6.85 -2.37 42.67
N SER A 306 -8.08 -2.82 42.38
CA SER A 306 -8.86 -3.68 43.29
C SER A 306 -8.67 -5.17 43.02
N VAL A 307 -8.32 -5.55 41.80
CA VAL A 307 -8.19 -6.94 41.35
C VAL A 307 -6.82 -7.53 41.68
N TYR A 308 -5.77 -6.77 41.47
CA TYR A 308 -4.40 -7.20 41.74
C TYR A 308 -3.75 -6.34 42.81
N SER A 309 -2.98 -6.98 43.69
CA SER A 309 -2.25 -6.27 44.74
C SER A 309 -1.14 -5.39 44.16
N THR A 310 -0.79 -4.33 44.89
CA THR A 310 0.32 -3.45 44.55
C THR A 310 1.63 -4.20 44.37
N ASP A 311 1.88 -5.24 45.17
CA ASP A 311 3.10 -6.02 45.07
C ASP A 311 3.18 -6.84 43.77
N GLN A 312 2.05 -7.45 43.35
CA GLN A 312 1.95 -8.14 42.05
C GLN A 312 2.19 -7.21 40.87
N LEU A 313 1.60 -6.02 40.91
CA LEU A 313 1.77 -5.03 39.84
C LEU A 313 3.20 -4.49 39.79
N ASN A 314 3.84 -4.27 40.96
CA ASN A 314 5.24 -3.85 41.03
C ASN A 314 6.19 -4.94 40.52
N GLU A 315 5.92 -6.20 40.80
CA GLU A 315 6.72 -7.32 40.28
C GLU A 315 6.67 -7.36 38.75
N LEU A 316 5.51 -7.19 38.15
CA LEU A 316 5.33 -7.13 36.69
C LEU A 316 5.96 -5.89 36.08
N LEU A 317 5.76 -4.73 36.73
CA LEU A 317 6.36 -3.47 36.30
C LEU A 317 7.89 -3.55 36.38
N ASN A 318 8.42 -4.25 37.37
CA ASN A 318 9.85 -4.49 37.61
C ASN A 318 10.71 -3.22 37.48
N ILE A 319 10.23 -2.10 38.00
CA ILE A 319 10.94 -0.82 38.15
C ILE A 319 11.12 -0.56 39.63
N ARG A 320 12.35 -0.21 40.06
CA ARG A 320 12.69 -0.02 41.45
C ARG A 320 13.04 1.43 41.73
N LYS A 321 12.91 1.83 42.98
CA LYS A 321 13.42 3.11 43.47
C LYS A 321 14.90 3.25 43.13
N GLY A 322 15.30 4.38 42.54
CA GLY A 322 16.66 4.67 42.09
C GLY A 322 17.00 4.21 40.68
N ASP A 323 16.11 3.48 40.01
CA ASP A 323 16.28 3.19 38.57
C ASP A 323 16.19 4.49 37.76
N PRO A 324 16.91 4.59 36.63
CA PRO A 324 16.75 5.71 35.71
C PRO A 324 15.28 5.88 35.29
N TYR A 325 14.82 7.14 35.22
CA TYR A 325 13.45 7.47 34.81
C TYR A 325 13.22 7.15 33.32
N ASP A 326 13.01 5.86 33.04
CA ASP A 326 12.81 5.34 31.69
C ASP A 326 11.32 5.16 31.39
N MET A 327 10.71 6.21 30.84
CA MET A 327 9.30 6.20 30.42
C MET A 327 9.03 5.19 29.30
N VAL A 328 10.01 4.94 28.43
CA VAL A 328 9.84 4.01 27.30
C VAL A 328 9.72 2.57 27.81
N THR A 329 10.59 2.18 28.73
CA THR A 329 10.51 0.86 29.36
C THR A 329 9.28 0.73 30.24
N MET A 330 8.92 1.77 30.97
CA MET A 330 7.70 1.79 31.78
C MET A 330 6.46 1.57 30.91
N GLN A 331 6.30 2.28 29.81
CA GLN A 331 5.18 2.10 28.88
C GLN A 331 5.15 0.67 28.30
N LYS A 332 6.31 0.12 27.91
CA LYS A 332 6.39 -1.27 27.42
C LYS A 332 5.95 -2.29 28.47
N ARG A 333 6.25 -2.07 29.74
CA ARG A 333 5.86 -2.96 30.83
C ARG A 333 4.41 -2.79 31.26
N LEU A 334 3.85 -1.59 31.06
CA LEU A 334 2.42 -1.33 31.29
C LEU A 334 1.53 -1.89 30.16
N PHE A 335 1.92 -1.69 28.90
CA PHE A 335 1.05 -1.92 27.75
C PHE A 335 1.59 -2.92 26.71
N GLY A 336 2.74 -3.50 26.97
CA GLY A 336 3.43 -4.41 26.07
C GLY A 336 4.41 -3.76 25.12
N GLY A 337 5.54 -4.44 24.89
CA GLY A 337 6.61 -4.00 23.98
C GLY A 337 6.42 -4.42 22.53
N GLY A 338 5.25 -4.92 22.16
CA GLY A 338 4.97 -5.43 20.80
C GLY A 338 5.61 -6.80 20.52
N LYS A 339 6.28 -7.43 21.47
CA LYS A 339 6.74 -8.81 21.33
C LYS A 339 5.66 -9.76 21.81
N GLN A 340 5.39 -10.73 20.98
CA GLN A 340 4.41 -11.77 21.27
C GLN A 340 4.94 -12.64 22.43
N GLY A 341 4.14 -12.76 23.50
CA GLY A 341 4.48 -13.56 24.69
C GLY A 341 4.96 -12.76 25.90
N ASP A 342 5.31 -11.47 25.77
CA ASP A 342 5.66 -10.64 26.92
C ASP A 342 4.42 -10.44 27.81
N GLN A 343 4.56 -10.70 29.10
CA GLN A 343 3.52 -10.33 30.07
C GLN A 343 3.72 -8.86 30.46
N ASP A 344 2.67 -8.09 30.33
CA ASP A 344 2.61 -6.71 30.78
C ASP A 344 1.41 -6.50 31.70
N VAL A 345 1.42 -5.38 32.42
CA VAL A 345 0.36 -5.09 33.41
C VAL A 345 -1.02 -5.10 32.77
N SER A 346 -1.18 -4.51 31.59
CA SER A 346 -2.50 -4.45 30.96
C SER A 346 -2.96 -5.83 30.44
N LYS A 347 -2.02 -6.68 30.07
CA LYS A 347 -2.32 -8.03 29.55
C LYS A 347 -2.89 -8.95 30.61
N ILE A 348 -2.37 -8.95 31.84
CA ILE A 348 -2.92 -9.78 32.93
C ILE A 348 -4.37 -9.42 33.24
N TYR A 349 -4.72 -8.14 33.17
CA TYR A 349 -6.09 -7.69 33.30
C TYR A 349 -6.96 -8.15 32.14
N ARG A 350 -6.48 -7.96 30.89
CA ARG A 350 -7.21 -8.39 29.69
C ARG A 350 -7.37 -9.90 29.60
N ASP A 351 -6.44 -10.66 30.12
CA ASP A 351 -6.55 -12.12 30.18
C ASP A 351 -7.65 -12.59 31.14
N ASN A 352 -8.00 -11.75 32.10
CA ASN A 352 -9.10 -11.98 33.04
C ASN A 352 -10.38 -11.19 32.69
N GLY A 353 -10.53 -10.79 31.43
CA GLY A 353 -11.76 -10.14 30.92
C GLY A 353 -11.85 -8.64 31.10
N TYR A 354 -10.89 -7.98 31.74
CA TYR A 354 -10.91 -6.52 31.94
C TYR A 354 -10.47 -5.78 30.67
N LEU A 355 -11.26 -5.92 29.61
CA LEU A 355 -10.94 -5.32 28.29
C LEU A 355 -10.91 -3.80 28.34
N PHE A 356 -11.72 -3.19 29.20
CA PHE A 356 -11.87 -1.73 29.31
C PHE A 356 -10.88 -1.08 30.26
N ILE A 357 -9.86 -1.83 30.71
CA ILE A 357 -8.84 -1.28 31.60
C ILE A 357 -8.14 -0.08 30.98
N THR A 358 -7.95 0.93 31.80
CA THR A 358 -7.13 2.12 31.47
C THR A 358 -6.09 2.29 32.57
N ILE A 359 -4.84 2.46 32.20
CA ILE A 359 -3.72 2.74 33.11
C ILE A 359 -3.12 4.07 32.69
N THR A 360 -3.10 5.04 33.57
CA THR A 360 -2.55 6.36 33.29
C THR A 360 -1.43 6.65 34.29
N PRO A 361 -0.16 6.63 33.86
CA PRO A 361 0.94 7.07 34.70
C PRO A 361 0.90 8.61 34.85
N VAL A 362 0.93 9.10 36.06
CA VAL A 362 0.89 10.51 36.41
C VAL A 362 2.12 10.86 37.25
N GLU A 363 2.89 11.85 36.82
CA GLU A 363 3.98 12.41 37.63
C GLU A 363 3.37 13.28 38.74
N LEU A 364 3.55 12.88 40.00
CA LEU A 364 3.00 13.64 41.14
C LEU A 364 3.92 14.77 41.57
N ASN A 365 5.21 14.47 41.71
CA ASN A 365 6.18 15.41 42.22
C ASN A 365 7.57 15.15 41.63
N ILE A 366 8.33 16.23 41.44
CA ILE A 366 9.73 16.20 41.02
C ILE A 366 10.54 16.92 42.04
N GLU A 367 11.38 16.21 42.75
CA GLU A 367 12.25 16.77 43.77
C GLU A 367 13.72 16.54 43.37
N GLY A 368 14.39 17.61 42.96
CA GLY A 368 15.76 17.54 42.47
C GLY A 368 15.91 16.80 41.15
N ASP A 369 16.34 15.55 41.23
CA ASP A 369 16.51 14.62 40.11
C ASP A 369 15.60 13.38 40.24
N SER A 370 14.67 13.39 41.16
CA SER A 370 13.87 12.25 41.55
C SER A 370 12.38 12.49 41.26
N VAL A 371 11.70 11.51 40.67
CA VAL A 371 10.31 11.64 40.22
C VAL A 371 9.43 10.60 40.94
N ASP A 372 8.31 11.10 41.48
CA ASP A 372 7.23 10.24 41.99
C ASP A 372 6.17 10.02 40.91
N VAL A 373 5.81 8.77 40.71
CA VAL A 373 4.83 8.39 39.69
C VAL A 373 3.67 7.64 40.33
N GLU A 374 2.45 8.08 40.05
CA GLU A 374 1.22 7.38 40.42
C GLU A 374 0.63 6.71 39.19
N MET A 375 0.42 5.40 39.28
CA MET A 375 -0.28 4.61 38.26
C MET A 375 -1.77 4.61 38.59
N ARG A 376 -2.55 5.41 37.88
CA ARG A 376 -4.02 5.46 38.04
C ARG A 376 -4.64 4.42 37.17
N ILE A 377 -5.29 3.44 37.81
CA ILE A 377 -6.00 2.36 37.13
C ILE A 377 -7.50 2.57 37.21
N SER A 378 -8.14 2.43 36.08
CA SER A 378 -9.58 2.23 35.98
C SER A 378 -9.83 0.85 35.39
N GLU A 379 -10.18 -0.12 36.25
CA GLU A 379 -10.27 -1.54 35.86
C GLU A 379 -11.47 -1.82 34.97
N GLY A 380 -12.57 -1.08 35.17
CA GLY A 380 -13.84 -1.31 34.48
C GLY A 380 -14.50 -2.63 34.90
N LYS A 381 -15.43 -3.13 34.09
CA LYS A 381 -16.08 -4.40 34.27
C LYS A 381 -15.50 -5.46 33.35
N GLN A 382 -15.58 -6.72 33.77
CA GLN A 382 -15.21 -7.85 32.93
C GLN A 382 -16.12 -7.94 31.70
N ALA A 383 -15.51 -8.13 30.53
CA ALA A 383 -16.21 -8.30 29.26
C ALA A 383 -16.30 -9.78 28.90
N THR A 384 -17.48 -10.23 28.48
CA THR A 384 -17.72 -11.57 27.95
C THR A 384 -17.79 -11.55 26.43
N LEU A 385 -17.32 -12.61 25.81
CA LEU A 385 -17.43 -12.80 24.37
C LEU A 385 -18.91 -13.07 24.02
N ASN A 386 -19.51 -12.19 23.24
CA ASN A 386 -20.90 -12.32 22.79
C ASN A 386 -20.97 -13.07 21.46
N ASN A 387 -20.35 -12.54 20.42
CA ASN A 387 -20.38 -13.15 19.10
C ASN A 387 -18.98 -13.21 18.47
N ILE A 388 -18.78 -14.24 17.60
CA ILE A 388 -17.57 -14.40 16.82
C ILE A 388 -17.98 -14.57 15.36
N VAL A 389 -17.59 -13.61 14.55
CA VAL A 389 -17.87 -13.57 13.11
C VAL A 389 -16.58 -13.87 12.34
N ILE A 390 -16.69 -14.67 11.29
CA ILE A 390 -15.59 -15.00 10.40
C ILE A 390 -15.99 -14.57 8.99
N ASN A 391 -15.24 -13.68 8.40
CA ASN A 391 -15.47 -13.14 7.05
C ASN A 391 -14.32 -13.51 6.12
N GLY A 392 -14.63 -13.69 4.83
CA GLY A 392 -13.62 -13.88 3.78
C GLY A 392 -13.29 -15.35 3.45
N ASN A 393 -13.93 -16.30 4.14
CA ASN A 393 -13.78 -17.74 3.91
C ASN A 393 -14.74 -18.26 2.82
N SER A 394 -14.55 -17.84 1.57
CA SER A 394 -15.46 -18.16 0.46
C SER A 394 -15.36 -19.61 -0.04
N LEU A 395 -14.17 -20.20 0.01
CA LEU A 395 -13.87 -21.57 -0.41
C LEU A 395 -13.79 -22.53 0.77
N THR A 396 -13.33 -22.05 1.92
CA THR A 396 -13.10 -22.84 3.13
C THR A 396 -14.31 -22.78 4.04
N ASN A 397 -14.78 -23.93 4.51
CA ASN A 397 -15.89 -24.00 5.45
C ASN A 397 -15.56 -23.26 6.75
N GLU A 398 -16.48 -22.47 7.25
CA GLU A 398 -16.32 -21.73 8.50
C GLU A 398 -15.93 -22.63 9.68
N ARG A 399 -16.42 -23.86 9.70
CA ARG A 399 -16.06 -24.86 10.70
C ARG A 399 -14.54 -25.09 10.79
N VAL A 400 -13.80 -24.99 9.67
CA VAL A 400 -12.34 -25.17 9.65
C VAL A 400 -11.65 -24.08 10.45
N VAL A 401 -12.10 -22.84 10.32
CA VAL A 401 -11.57 -21.71 11.09
C VAL A 401 -12.04 -21.79 12.54
N ARG A 402 -13.36 -21.94 12.74
CA ARG A 402 -13.99 -21.91 14.07
C ARG A 402 -13.42 -22.95 15.04
N ARG A 403 -13.08 -24.14 14.55
CA ARG A 403 -12.47 -25.21 15.39
C ARG A 403 -11.05 -24.89 15.89
N GLN A 404 -10.37 -23.93 15.26
CA GLN A 404 -9.02 -23.47 15.67
C GLN A 404 -9.07 -22.37 16.73
N LEU A 405 -10.24 -21.73 16.89
CA LEU A 405 -10.36 -20.61 17.83
C LEU A 405 -10.26 -21.10 19.28
N ALA A 406 -9.38 -20.48 20.06
CA ALA A 406 -9.36 -20.62 21.50
C ALA A 406 -10.47 -19.79 22.16
N THR A 407 -10.86 -18.68 21.53
CA THR A 407 -11.98 -17.81 21.94
C THR A 407 -13.33 -18.47 21.69
N ARG A 408 -14.26 -18.38 22.66
CA ARG A 408 -15.61 -18.96 22.54
C ARG A 408 -16.66 -18.01 23.08
N PRO A 409 -17.83 -17.88 22.43
CA PRO A 409 -18.94 -17.11 22.95
C PRO A 409 -19.35 -17.57 24.36
N GLY A 410 -19.72 -16.62 25.23
CA GLY A 410 -20.10 -16.86 26.60
C GLY A 410 -18.98 -16.96 27.61
N TYR A 411 -17.69 -17.00 27.17
CA TYR A 411 -16.52 -16.98 28.04
C TYR A 411 -16.00 -15.54 28.22
N LEU A 412 -15.23 -15.32 29.27
CA LEU A 412 -14.53 -14.05 29.46
C LEU A 412 -13.55 -13.80 28.30
N PHE A 413 -13.39 -12.55 27.94
CA PHE A 413 -12.35 -12.16 26.99
C PHE A 413 -10.96 -12.47 27.58
N SER A 414 -10.09 -13.04 26.77
CA SER A 414 -8.68 -13.26 27.10
C SER A 414 -7.83 -12.81 25.91
N GLN A 415 -6.91 -11.90 26.16
CA GLN A 415 -5.96 -11.42 25.16
C GLN A 415 -5.06 -12.55 24.64
N THR A 416 -4.62 -13.43 25.54
CA THR A 416 -3.81 -14.61 25.20
C THR A 416 -4.56 -15.58 24.29
N ASP A 417 -5.84 -15.86 24.59
CA ASP A 417 -6.66 -16.75 23.76
C ASP A 417 -7.01 -16.10 22.40
N PHE A 418 -7.20 -14.80 22.39
CA PHE A 418 -7.39 -14.05 21.15
C PHE A 418 -6.14 -14.10 20.25
N GLU A 419 -4.96 -13.77 20.78
CA GLU A 419 -3.69 -13.85 20.06
C GLU A 419 -3.39 -15.28 19.60
N ARG A 420 -3.73 -16.28 20.42
CA ARG A 420 -3.62 -17.68 20.05
C ARG A 420 -4.53 -18.02 18.87
N SER A 421 -5.77 -17.55 18.88
CA SER A 421 -6.71 -17.77 17.79
C SER A 421 -6.19 -17.20 16.46
N ILE A 422 -5.60 -16.00 16.48
CA ILE A 422 -4.96 -15.41 15.30
C ILE A 422 -3.80 -16.30 14.80
N ARG A 423 -2.93 -16.77 15.70
CA ARG A 423 -1.81 -17.66 15.33
C ARG A 423 -2.29 -18.99 14.74
N GLU A 424 -3.30 -19.60 15.33
CA GLU A 424 -3.85 -20.87 14.84
C GLU A 424 -4.49 -20.69 13.46
N ILE A 425 -5.20 -19.58 13.20
CA ILE A 425 -5.72 -19.24 11.86
C ILE A 425 -4.57 -18.99 10.87
N ALA A 426 -3.56 -18.22 11.26
CA ALA A 426 -2.38 -17.93 10.43
C ALA A 426 -1.59 -19.19 10.06
N SER A 427 -1.61 -20.21 10.92
CA SER A 427 -0.96 -21.51 10.69
C SER A 427 -1.71 -22.38 9.68
N LEU A 428 -2.99 -22.09 9.42
CA LEU A 428 -3.76 -22.76 8.38
C LEU A 428 -3.22 -22.38 6.98
N GLY A 429 -2.78 -23.35 6.22
CA GLY A 429 -2.17 -23.13 4.90
C GLY A 429 -3.09 -22.48 3.86
N GLN A 430 -4.39 -22.37 4.15
CA GLN A 430 -5.44 -21.83 3.26
C GLN A 430 -5.55 -20.30 3.30
N PHE A 431 -5.04 -19.66 4.36
CA PHE A 431 -5.17 -18.22 4.56
C PHE A 431 -3.83 -17.50 4.49
N ASP A 432 -3.88 -16.22 4.17
CA ASP A 432 -2.71 -15.34 4.20
C ASP A 432 -2.38 -14.96 5.65
N PRO A 433 -1.22 -15.42 6.19
CA PRO A 433 -0.84 -15.18 7.57
C PRO A 433 -0.54 -13.70 7.84
N GLU A 434 -0.07 -12.93 6.85
CA GLU A 434 0.21 -11.50 7.02
C GLU A 434 -1.09 -10.70 7.09
N ALA A 435 -2.09 -11.08 6.28
CA ALA A 435 -3.37 -10.41 6.28
C ALA A 435 -4.12 -10.57 7.60
N ILE A 436 -4.16 -11.78 8.20
CA ILE A 436 -4.85 -12.01 9.48
C ILE A 436 -4.09 -11.41 10.67
N ALA A 437 -2.77 -11.30 10.60
CA ALA A 437 -1.95 -10.72 11.66
C ALA A 437 -1.96 -9.18 11.65
N ASP A 438 -2.43 -8.54 10.58
CA ASP A 438 -2.51 -7.09 10.45
C ASP A 438 -3.68 -6.53 11.26
N PRO A 439 -3.44 -5.72 12.32
CA PRO A 439 -4.51 -5.16 13.16
C PRO A 439 -5.52 -4.29 12.41
N SER A 440 -5.13 -3.74 11.26
CA SER A 440 -6.00 -2.85 10.48
C SER A 440 -6.97 -3.59 9.56
N ARG A 441 -6.68 -4.84 9.22
CA ARG A 441 -7.44 -5.62 8.22
C ARG A 441 -7.91 -6.97 8.73
N GLY A 442 -7.06 -7.65 9.50
CA GLY A 442 -7.22 -9.06 9.83
C GLY A 442 -8.29 -9.33 10.89
N TYR A 443 -8.56 -8.38 11.74
CA TYR A 443 -9.56 -8.55 12.79
C TYR A 443 -10.13 -7.24 13.29
N THR A 444 -11.28 -7.33 13.94
CA THR A 444 -11.91 -6.21 14.65
C THR A 444 -12.39 -6.70 16.01
N ILE A 445 -12.01 -5.97 17.04
CA ILE A 445 -12.55 -6.13 18.39
C ILE A 445 -13.60 -5.04 18.56
N ALA A 446 -14.87 -5.42 18.70
CA ALA A 446 -16.00 -4.51 18.85
C ALA A 446 -16.56 -4.57 20.28
N PRO A 447 -16.04 -3.74 21.21
CA PRO A 447 -16.50 -3.74 22.59
C PRO A 447 -17.83 -3.00 22.75
N ASN A 448 -18.71 -3.54 23.55
CA ASN A 448 -19.94 -2.91 23.99
C ASN A 448 -19.91 -2.68 25.50
N GLN A 449 -19.59 -1.46 25.91
CA GLN A 449 -19.48 -1.09 27.32
C GLN A 449 -20.82 -1.12 28.08
N LEU A 450 -21.94 -0.91 27.39
CA LEU A 450 -23.25 -0.92 28.03
C LEU A 450 -23.61 -2.32 28.58
N ASN A 451 -23.31 -3.34 27.79
CA ASN A 451 -23.63 -4.73 28.14
C ASN A 451 -22.40 -5.50 28.69
N ASN A 452 -21.23 -4.86 28.77
CA ASN A 452 -19.97 -5.50 29.13
C ASN A 452 -19.68 -6.74 28.25
N THR A 453 -19.93 -6.63 26.97
CA THR A 453 -19.69 -7.69 25.99
C THR A 453 -18.73 -7.23 24.92
N VAL A 454 -18.16 -8.19 24.19
CA VAL A 454 -17.29 -7.92 23.05
C VAL A 454 -17.59 -8.89 21.92
N ASP A 455 -17.72 -8.36 20.71
CA ASP A 455 -17.79 -9.14 19.48
C ASP A 455 -16.41 -9.20 18.83
N LEU A 456 -16.02 -10.38 18.38
CA LEU A 456 -14.79 -10.58 17.64
C LEU A 456 -15.10 -10.87 16.17
N ILE A 457 -14.47 -10.12 15.28
CA ILE A 457 -14.63 -10.30 13.84
C ILE A 457 -13.23 -10.65 13.27
N TYR A 458 -13.11 -11.86 12.72
CA TYR A 458 -11.90 -12.31 12.03
C TYR A 458 -12.11 -12.17 10.51
N ASN A 459 -11.32 -11.33 9.87
CA ASN A 459 -11.34 -11.13 8.42
C ASN A 459 -10.19 -11.93 7.80
N VAL A 460 -10.50 -13.11 7.29
CA VAL A 460 -9.50 -13.96 6.67
C VAL A 460 -9.41 -13.68 5.16
N THR A 461 -8.22 -13.81 4.60
CA THR A 461 -7.99 -13.70 3.16
C THR A 461 -7.52 -15.05 2.66
N GLU A 462 -8.31 -15.69 1.80
CA GLU A 462 -7.93 -16.98 1.22
C GLU A 462 -6.83 -16.80 0.19
N LYS A 463 -5.87 -17.72 0.19
CA LYS A 463 -4.79 -17.79 -0.79
C LYS A 463 -4.85 -19.09 -1.57
N PRO A 464 -4.34 -19.12 -2.82
CA PRO A 464 -4.15 -20.35 -3.56
C PRO A 464 -3.30 -21.33 -2.76
N SER A 465 -3.88 -22.47 -2.39
CA SER A 465 -3.21 -23.47 -1.56
C SER A 465 -2.82 -24.72 -2.33
N SER A 466 -3.38 -24.93 -3.52
CA SER A 466 -3.04 -26.06 -4.39
C SER A 466 -1.73 -25.79 -5.12
N GLN A 467 -0.89 -26.81 -5.22
CA GLN A 467 0.45 -26.72 -5.80
C GLN A 467 0.63 -27.78 -6.88
N LEU A 468 1.26 -27.39 -7.98
CA LEU A 468 1.78 -28.27 -9.00
C LEU A 468 3.31 -28.29 -8.89
N GLU A 469 3.88 -29.46 -8.63
CA GLU A 469 5.31 -29.68 -8.60
C GLU A 469 5.76 -30.26 -9.95
N LEU A 470 6.68 -29.54 -10.60
CA LEU A 470 7.38 -30.02 -11.79
C LEU A 470 8.86 -29.83 -11.50
N SER A 471 9.58 -30.93 -11.37
CA SER A 471 11.02 -30.87 -11.16
C SER A 471 11.75 -31.89 -12.01
N GLY A 472 12.96 -31.52 -12.41
CA GLY A 472 13.86 -32.38 -13.15
C GLY A 472 15.30 -32.17 -12.69
N GLY A 473 16.05 -33.24 -12.56
CA GLY A 473 17.43 -33.19 -12.14
C GLY A 473 18.26 -34.28 -12.81
N TRP A 474 19.54 -33.98 -13.04
CA TRP A 474 20.51 -34.94 -13.55
C TRP A 474 21.32 -35.48 -12.38
N GLY A 475 21.33 -36.80 -12.21
CA GLY A 475 22.09 -37.46 -11.14
C GLY A 475 22.32 -38.93 -11.47
N ALA A 476 23.43 -39.51 -11.03
CA ALA A 476 23.81 -40.90 -11.27
C ALA A 476 23.72 -41.32 -12.76
N ASN A 477 24.14 -40.44 -13.68
CA ASN A 477 24.08 -40.60 -15.12
C ASN A 477 22.65 -40.77 -15.72
N THR A 478 21.62 -40.36 -14.97
CA THR A 478 20.23 -40.40 -15.46
C THR A 478 19.53 -39.10 -15.16
N PHE A 479 18.50 -38.79 -15.94
CA PHE A 479 17.60 -37.69 -15.71
C PHE A 479 16.41 -38.18 -14.88
N VAL A 480 16.16 -37.54 -13.75
CA VAL A 480 15.00 -37.83 -12.89
C VAL A 480 13.96 -36.74 -13.09
N ALA A 481 12.76 -37.12 -13.46
CA ALA A 481 11.61 -36.22 -13.57
C ALA A 481 10.62 -36.50 -12.45
N THR A 482 10.08 -35.44 -11.87
CA THR A 482 9.00 -35.52 -10.87
C THR A 482 7.84 -34.63 -11.29
N VAL A 483 6.66 -35.19 -11.21
CA VAL A 483 5.38 -34.48 -11.38
C VAL A 483 4.54 -34.74 -10.14
N GLY A 484 4.11 -33.68 -9.47
CA GLY A 484 3.29 -33.81 -8.27
C GLY A 484 2.16 -32.80 -8.26
N VAL A 485 1.06 -33.16 -7.66
CA VAL A 485 -0.05 -32.26 -7.34
C VAL A 485 -0.38 -32.38 -5.86
N ASN A 486 -0.62 -31.24 -5.25
CA ASN A 486 -0.97 -31.15 -3.83
C ASN A 486 -2.14 -30.19 -3.64
N PHE A 487 -3.25 -30.69 -3.10
CA PHE A 487 -4.46 -29.94 -2.83
C PHE A 487 -4.65 -29.79 -1.31
N ASN A 488 -4.36 -28.62 -0.77
CA ASN A 488 -4.33 -28.37 0.68
C ASN A 488 -5.68 -28.02 1.31
N ASN A 489 -6.73 -27.87 0.51
CA ASN A 489 -8.08 -27.56 1.00
C ASN A 489 -9.12 -28.57 0.48
N PHE A 490 -8.70 -29.81 0.30
CA PHE A 490 -9.58 -30.86 -0.19
C PHE A 490 -10.73 -31.14 0.80
N SER A 491 -11.87 -31.60 0.28
CA SER A 491 -13.05 -31.97 1.07
C SER A 491 -13.64 -33.29 0.59
N THR A 492 -13.51 -34.34 1.38
CA THR A 492 -14.18 -35.62 1.13
C THR A 492 -15.69 -35.50 1.24
N LYS A 493 -16.21 -34.61 2.09
CA LYS A 493 -17.65 -34.43 2.31
C LYS A 493 -18.37 -33.76 1.15
N ARG A 494 -17.64 -32.92 0.39
CA ARG A 494 -18.19 -32.19 -0.75
C ARG A 494 -17.89 -32.88 -2.10
N MET A 495 -17.53 -34.16 -2.08
CA MET A 495 -17.17 -34.91 -3.27
C MET A 495 -18.33 -34.98 -4.29
N PHE A 496 -19.57 -34.98 -3.83
CA PHE A 496 -20.78 -35.00 -4.67
C PHE A 496 -21.37 -33.58 -4.93
N ASP A 497 -20.81 -32.54 -4.37
CA ASP A 497 -21.22 -31.14 -4.58
C ASP A 497 -20.44 -30.54 -5.76
N LYS A 498 -21.09 -30.48 -6.94
CA LYS A 498 -20.47 -29.92 -8.16
C LYS A 498 -19.97 -28.48 -8.00
N ASN A 499 -20.59 -27.68 -7.14
CA ASN A 499 -20.21 -26.28 -6.89
C ASN A 499 -18.91 -26.16 -6.10
N ALA A 500 -18.48 -27.22 -5.42
CA ALA A 500 -17.25 -27.26 -4.64
C ALA A 500 -16.01 -27.62 -5.48
N TRP A 501 -16.17 -28.06 -6.72
CA TRP A 501 -15.08 -28.52 -7.58
C TRP A 501 -14.31 -27.37 -8.23
N ARG A 502 -12.99 -27.18 -7.86
CA ARG A 502 -12.07 -26.18 -8.39
C ARG A 502 -10.57 -26.58 -8.30
N PRO A 503 -10.01 -27.47 -9.03
CA PRO A 503 -10.56 -28.57 -9.87
C PRO A 503 -10.98 -29.81 -9.07
N VAL A 504 -10.72 -29.85 -7.77
CA VAL A 504 -11.14 -30.89 -6.82
C VAL A 504 -12.13 -30.28 -5.84
N PRO A 505 -12.95 -31.09 -5.13
CA PRO A 505 -13.84 -30.56 -4.11
C PRO A 505 -13.05 -29.93 -2.96
N LEU A 506 -13.32 -28.65 -2.68
CA LEU A 506 -12.62 -27.83 -1.69
C LEU A 506 -13.50 -27.51 -0.47
N GLY A 507 -12.86 -27.27 0.69
CA GLY A 507 -13.53 -26.64 1.83
C GLY A 507 -13.20 -27.18 3.23
N ASP A 508 -12.64 -28.36 3.40
CA ASP A 508 -12.42 -28.96 4.74
C ASP A 508 -10.97 -28.93 5.22
N ALA A 509 -10.08 -28.27 4.48
CA ALA A 509 -8.65 -28.18 4.79
C ALA A 509 -7.95 -29.56 4.87
N GLN A 510 -8.48 -30.57 4.20
CA GLN A 510 -7.80 -31.84 4.02
C GLN A 510 -6.69 -31.67 2.98
N ASN A 511 -5.64 -32.48 3.09
CA ASN A 511 -4.57 -32.51 2.12
C ASN A 511 -4.68 -33.79 1.28
N LEU A 512 -4.68 -33.61 -0.05
CA LEU A 512 -4.64 -34.68 -1.01
C LEU A 512 -3.43 -34.48 -1.91
N SER A 513 -2.50 -35.43 -1.93
CA SER A 513 -1.28 -35.36 -2.74
C SER A 513 -1.11 -36.59 -3.62
N LEU A 514 -0.67 -36.35 -4.85
CA LEU A 514 -0.26 -37.38 -5.78
C LEU A 514 1.09 -36.97 -6.37
N ARG A 515 2.09 -37.84 -6.26
CA ARG A 515 3.42 -37.60 -6.77
C ARG A 515 3.90 -38.76 -7.59
N PHE A 516 4.31 -38.45 -8.80
CA PHE A 516 4.93 -39.39 -9.73
C PHE A 516 6.37 -38.99 -9.96
N GLN A 517 7.29 -39.92 -9.83
CA GLN A 517 8.71 -39.71 -10.05
C GLN A 517 9.27 -40.83 -10.90
N THR A 518 10.05 -40.48 -11.89
CA THR A 518 10.66 -41.49 -12.77
C THR A 518 12.01 -41.02 -13.30
N ASN A 519 12.92 -41.96 -13.55
CA ASN A 519 14.12 -41.75 -14.36
C ASN A 519 14.04 -42.44 -15.72
N GLY A 520 12.82 -42.83 -16.13
CA GLY A 520 12.52 -43.52 -17.38
C GLY A 520 12.71 -45.02 -17.28
N THR A 521 13.95 -45.49 -17.17
CA THR A 521 14.27 -46.92 -17.33
C THR A 521 14.41 -47.67 -16.01
N TYR A 522 15.03 -47.06 -15.00
CA TYR A 522 15.48 -47.78 -13.80
C TYR A 522 14.60 -47.63 -12.59
N TYR A 523 13.88 -46.51 -12.52
CA TYR A 523 13.14 -46.14 -11.33
C TYR A 523 11.82 -45.47 -11.70
N THR A 524 10.76 -45.93 -11.10
CA THR A 524 9.44 -45.28 -11.17
C THR A 524 8.80 -45.39 -9.78
N SER A 525 8.30 -44.27 -9.28
CA SER A 525 7.61 -44.19 -7.98
C SER A 525 6.32 -43.41 -8.13
N LEU A 526 5.26 -43.95 -7.58
CA LEU A 526 3.96 -43.30 -7.43
C LEU A 526 3.63 -43.23 -5.93
N VAL A 527 3.37 -42.04 -5.43
CA VAL A 527 3.01 -41.83 -4.03
C VAL A 527 1.67 -41.13 -3.97
N PHE A 528 0.73 -41.69 -3.27
CA PHE A 528 -0.55 -41.10 -2.91
C PHE A 528 -0.55 -40.76 -1.44
N GLY A 529 -0.94 -39.56 -1.08
CA GLY A 529 -1.06 -39.10 0.31
C GLY A 529 -2.40 -38.44 0.57
N PHE A 530 -2.99 -38.75 1.70
CA PHE A 530 -4.20 -38.11 2.21
C PHE A 530 -4.01 -37.76 3.67
N SER A 531 -4.36 -36.53 4.06
CA SER A 531 -4.31 -36.08 5.45
C SER A 531 -5.59 -35.37 5.83
N GLU A 532 -6.23 -35.83 6.90
CA GLU A 532 -7.34 -35.15 7.58
C GLU A 532 -6.83 -34.57 8.90
N PRO A 533 -6.71 -33.26 9.04
CA PRO A 533 -6.15 -32.64 10.25
C PRO A 533 -7.09 -32.73 11.46
N TRP A 534 -8.37 -33.00 11.25
CA TRP A 534 -9.39 -33.11 12.33
C TRP A 534 -10.33 -34.29 12.09
N LEU A 535 -9.86 -35.47 12.38
CA LEU A 535 -10.63 -36.71 12.26
C LEU A 535 -11.90 -36.71 13.13
N PHE A 536 -11.77 -36.19 14.35
CA PHE A 536 -12.87 -36.08 15.30
C PHE A 536 -13.29 -34.63 15.53
N ALA A 537 -14.59 -34.35 15.51
CA ALA A 537 -15.12 -32.98 15.59
C ALA A 537 -14.70 -32.21 16.89
N LYS A 538 -14.44 -32.92 17.99
CA LYS A 538 -14.17 -32.32 19.30
C LYS A 538 -12.69 -32.32 19.72
N LYS A 539 -11.82 -33.07 19.04
CA LYS A 539 -10.41 -33.22 19.41
C LYS A 539 -9.51 -32.99 18.19
N PRO A 540 -8.43 -32.23 18.32
CA PRO A 540 -7.44 -32.07 17.25
C PRO A 540 -6.64 -33.35 17.07
N THR A 541 -7.20 -34.29 16.32
CA THR A 541 -6.59 -35.58 15.99
C THR A 541 -6.45 -35.66 14.48
N SER A 542 -5.23 -35.73 13.98
CA SER A 542 -4.95 -35.86 12.56
C SER A 542 -4.90 -37.34 12.15
N LEU A 543 -5.39 -37.65 10.95
CA LEU A 543 -5.20 -38.91 10.26
C LEU A 543 -4.35 -38.67 9.04
N ASN A 544 -3.29 -39.44 8.87
CA ASN A 544 -2.45 -39.42 7.69
C ASN A 544 -2.42 -40.80 7.08
N LEU A 545 -2.77 -40.89 5.81
CA LEU A 545 -2.75 -42.10 5.01
C LEU A 545 -1.78 -41.90 3.85
N GLN A 546 -0.94 -42.88 3.59
CA GLN A 546 -0.04 -42.85 2.45
C GLN A 546 0.01 -44.25 1.82
N ALA A 547 -0.06 -44.26 0.50
CA ALA A 547 0.19 -45.45 -0.27
C ALA A 547 1.26 -45.16 -1.32
N TYR A 548 2.18 -46.07 -1.52
CA TYR A 548 3.20 -45.89 -2.53
C TYR A 548 3.47 -47.18 -3.30
N TYR A 549 3.85 -46.97 -4.53
CA TYR A 549 4.35 -48.00 -5.43
C TYR A 549 5.70 -47.56 -5.97
N THR A 550 6.69 -48.42 -5.86
CA THR A 550 8.02 -48.17 -6.40
C THR A 550 8.48 -49.36 -7.20
N ARG A 551 8.88 -49.09 -8.44
CA ARG A 551 9.51 -50.06 -9.31
C ARG A 551 10.95 -49.67 -9.54
N GLN A 552 11.88 -50.57 -9.27
CA GLN A 552 13.29 -50.42 -9.52
C GLN A 552 13.84 -51.57 -10.31
N THR A 553 14.57 -51.29 -11.37
CA THR A 553 15.21 -52.29 -12.22
C THR A 553 16.72 -52.23 -12.02
N ASN A 554 17.35 -53.37 -11.79
CA ASN A 554 18.81 -53.48 -11.75
C ASN A 554 19.33 -53.60 -13.19
N SER A 555 19.77 -52.50 -13.75
CA SER A 555 20.52 -52.52 -14.99
C SER A 555 21.94 -52.08 -14.69
N TYR A 556 22.85 -52.99 -14.64
CA TYR A 556 24.27 -52.67 -14.75
C TYR A 556 24.54 -52.38 -16.22
N LEU A 557 24.89 -51.18 -16.56
CA LEU A 557 25.57 -50.78 -17.80
C LEU A 557 27.00 -51.33 -17.76
N ALA A 558 27.14 -52.64 -17.81
CA ALA A 558 28.37 -53.27 -18.26
C ALA A 558 28.26 -53.32 -19.80
N ILE A 559 29.18 -52.67 -20.44
CA ILE A 559 29.41 -52.59 -21.88
C ILE A 559 28.89 -53.86 -22.59
N GLY A 560 27.74 -53.74 -23.26
CA GLY A 560 27.27 -54.74 -24.22
C GLY A 560 26.29 -55.81 -23.79
N LEU A 561 25.83 -55.90 -22.53
CA LEU A 561 24.84 -56.87 -22.08
C LEU A 561 23.76 -56.21 -21.21
N LEU A 562 22.66 -55.86 -21.84
CA LEU A 562 21.41 -55.48 -21.18
C LEU A 562 20.71 -56.74 -20.66
N SER A 563 20.98 -57.13 -19.41
CA SER A 563 20.12 -58.11 -18.71
C SER A 563 19.10 -57.33 -17.89
N ASN A 564 17.87 -57.31 -18.37
CA ASN A 564 16.70 -56.67 -17.74
C ASN A 564 16.01 -57.57 -16.71
N ASP A 565 16.66 -58.63 -16.25
CA ASP A 565 16.00 -59.78 -15.63
C ASP A 565 15.66 -59.63 -14.14
N LYS A 566 16.05 -58.52 -13.48
CA LYS A 566 15.72 -58.33 -12.06
C LYS A 566 14.96 -57.03 -11.83
N VAL A 567 13.66 -57.12 -11.60
CA VAL A 567 12.75 -56.05 -11.26
C VAL A 567 12.37 -56.19 -9.78
N MET A 568 12.62 -55.17 -8.98
CA MET A 568 12.07 -55.04 -7.66
C MET A 568 10.85 -54.13 -7.67
N GLN A 569 9.75 -54.65 -7.15
CA GLN A 569 8.52 -53.86 -6.98
C GLN A 569 8.20 -53.79 -5.50
N VAL A 570 7.98 -52.60 -5.01
CA VAL A 570 7.65 -52.36 -3.60
C VAL A 570 6.31 -51.66 -3.55
N TYR A 571 5.40 -52.25 -2.82
CA TYR A 571 4.11 -51.66 -2.47
C TYR A 571 4.12 -51.39 -0.98
N GLY A 572 3.70 -50.21 -0.60
CA GLY A 572 3.61 -49.88 0.81
C GLY A 572 2.39 -49.06 1.14
N PHE A 573 1.90 -49.27 2.31
CA PHE A 573 0.80 -48.50 2.90
C PHE A 573 1.20 -48.06 4.32
N SER A 574 0.91 -46.82 4.63
CA SER A 574 1.08 -46.33 6.02
C SER A 574 -0.17 -45.57 6.46
N ALA A 575 -0.53 -45.79 7.70
CA ALA A 575 -1.59 -45.06 8.38
C ALA A 575 -1.07 -44.52 9.71
N GLY A 576 -1.28 -43.24 9.97
CA GLY A 576 -0.80 -42.59 11.18
C GLY A 576 -1.86 -41.70 11.80
N ILE A 577 -1.93 -41.70 13.12
CA ILE A 577 -2.82 -40.85 13.91
C ILE A 577 -1.98 -39.97 14.81
N GLY A 578 -2.14 -38.66 14.66
CA GLY A 578 -1.52 -37.66 15.51
C GLY A 578 -2.54 -37.02 16.45
N THR A 579 -2.31 -37.06 17.75
CA THR A 579 -3.23 -36.46 18.73
C THR A 579 -2.47 -35.41 19.54
N ARG A 580 -2.99 -34.18 19.57
CA ARG A 580 -2.43 -33.08 20.40
C ARG A 580 -2.71 -33.38 21.86
N LEU A 581 -1.66 -33.42 22.67
CA LEU A 581 -1.75 -33.69 24.11
C LEU A 581 -2.15 -32.42 24.87
N LYS A 582 -2.68 -32.57 26.06
CA LYS A 582 -2.94 -31.49 27.02
C LYS A 582 -1.85 -31.35 28.07
N TRP A 583 -1.08 -32.39 28.26
CA TRP A 583 0.01 -32.46 29.22
C TRP A 583 1.29 -32.99 28.52
N PRO A 584 2.44 -32.40 28.76
CA PRO A 584 2.74 -31.30 29.69
C PRO A 584 2.20 -29.93 29.21
N ASP A 585 1.97 -29.74 27.91
CA ASP A 585 1.35 -28.56 27.33
C ASP A 585 0.68 -28.89 25.98
N ASN A 586 0.05 -27.89 25.37
CA ASN A 586 -0.69 -28.03 24.11
C ASN A 586 0.19 -28.10 22.84
N TYR A 587 1.51 -28.06 22.97
CA TYR A 587 2.44 -28.11 21.84
C TYR A 587 2.91 -29.54 21.53
N PHE A 588 2.74 -30.47 22.46
CA PHE A 588 3.07 -31.88 22.23
C PHE A 588 2.02 -32.60 21.39
N VAL A 589 2.50 -33.37 20.42
CA VAL A 589 1.68 -34.25 19.60
C VAL A 589 2.18 -35.68 19.75
N LEU A 590 1.30 -36.57 20.20
CA LEU A 590 1.56 -38.01 20.19
C LEU A 590 1.21 -38.56 18.82
N TYR A 591 2.18 -39.12 18.14
CA TYR A 591 1.98 -39.74 16.83
C TYR A 591 2.14 -41.27 16.92
N ASN A 592 1.10 -41.98 16.44
CA ASN A 592 1.10 -43.44 16.31
C ASN A 592 0.95 -43.78 14.84
N GLY A 593 1.87 -44.54 14.30
CA GLY A 593 1.85 -44.95 12.90
C GLY A 593 2.07 -46.45 12.72
N LEU A 594 1.38 -46.99 11.73
CA LEU A 594 1.59 -48.36 11.25
C LEU A 594 2.01 -48.27 9.78
N SER A 595 3.03 -48.96 9.40
CA SER A 595 3.47 -49.10 8.01
C SER A 595 3.66 -50.56 7.65
N TRP A 596 3.22 -50.90 6.45
CA TRP A 596 3.36 -52.21 5.86
C TRP A 596 3.96 -52.09 4.47
#